data_f619fa9965b21d69086b59bd07b4a656
#
_entry.id   f619fa9965b21d69086b59bd07b4a656
#
_cell.length_a   1.000
_cell.length_b   1.000
_cell.length_c   1.000
_cell.angle_alpha   90.00
_cell.angle_beta   90.00
_cell.angle_gamma   90.00
#
_symmetry.space_group_name_H-M   'P 1'
#
loop_
_entity.id
_entity.type
_entity.pdbx_description
1 polymer ?
#
loop_
_entity_poly.entity_id
_entity_poly.type
_entity_poly.pdbx_seq_one_letter_code
_entity_poly.pdbx_strand_id
1 'polypeptide(L)'
;IQVNDELGELSRALPMLRDGLAPAGRFCVISFHSLEDRIVKRYFRDSARPTDEFPAPSRPAPFRLVTRKSIVPDAAECAANPRARSARLRCLERAA
;
A
#
# COMPACT_ATOMS: atom_id res chain seq x y z
N ILE A 1 -21.04 -11.40 -3.91
CA ILE A 1 -20.87 -12.58 -4.73
C ILE A 1 -19.63 -12.44 -5.59
N GLN A 2 -19.59 -11.46 -6.46
CA GLN A 2 -18.38 -11.20 -7.23
C GLN A 2 -17.33 -10.44 -6.44
N VAL A 3 -17.74 -9.90 -5.35
CA VAL A 3 -16.90 -9.08 -4.46
C VAL A 3 -15.68 -9.85 -3.98
N ASN A 4 -15.82 -11.14 -3.76
CA ASN A 4 -14.73 -11.95 -3.23
C ASN A 4 -13.55 -12.04 -4.18
N ASP A 5 -13.80 -12.00 -5.47
CA ASP A 5 -12.73 -12.08 -6.44
C ASP A 5 -11.97 -10.77 -6.55
N GLU A 6 -12.62 -9.65 -6.29
CA GLU A 6 -11.94 -8.35 -6.28
C GLU A 6 -10.81 -8.30 -5.25
N LEU A 7 -11.04 -8.85 -4.07
CA LEU A 7 -10.00 -8.90 -3.04
C LEU A 7 -8.86 -9.82 -3.45
N GLY A 8 -9.17 -10.95 -4.08
CA GLY A 8 -8.17 -11.86 -4.62
C GLY A 8 -7.36 -11.20 -5.73
N GLU A 9 -8.00 -10.46 -6.61
CA GLU A 9 -7.32 -9.73 -7.67
C GLU A 9 -6.35 -8.69 -7.10
N LEU A 10 -6.78 -7.96 -6.08
CA LEU A 10 -5.93 -6.99 -5.41
C LEU A 10 -4.69 -7.67 -4.83
N SER A 11 -4.88 -8.77 -4.13
CA SER A 11 -3.76 -9.50 -3.53
C SER A 11 -2.77 -10.01 -4.57
N ARG A 12 -3.24 -10.36 -5.75
CA ARG A 12 -2.37 -10.82 -6.84
C ARG A 12 -1.68 -9.67 -7.55
N ALA A 13 -2.36 -8.53 -7.66
CA ALA A 13 -1.81 -7.38 -8.37
C ALA A 13 -0.69 -6.68 -7.60
N LEU A 14 -0.77 -6.65 -6.28
CA LEU A 14 0.21 -5.95 -5.45
C LEU A 14 1.65 -6.42 -5.68
N PRO A 15 1.94 -7.73 -5.66
CA PRO A 15 3.31 -8.19 -5.94
C PRO A 15 3.79 -7.83 -7.35
N MET A 16 2.91 -7.89 -8.33
CA MET A 16 3.26 -7.55 -9.71
C MET A 16 3.63 -6.09 -9.84
N LEU A 17 2.85 -5.21 -9.20
CA LEU A 17 3.13 -3.78 -9.22
C LEU A 17 4.42 -3.46 -8.48
N ARG A 18 4.63 -4.10 -7.33
CA ARG A 18 5.85 -3.88 -6.55
C ARG A 18 7.09 -4.31 -7.32
N ASP A 19 7.05 -5.47 -7.94
CA ASP A 19 8.20 -6.01 -8.65
C ASP A 19 8.51 -5.23 -9.92
N GLY A 20 7.53 -4.51 -10.45
CA GLY A 20 7.72 -3.64 -11.61
C GLY A 20 8.29 -2.27 -11.29
N LEU A 21 8.47 -1.93 -10.01
CA LEU A 21 9.01 -0.62 -9.65
C LEU A 21 10.48 -0.50 -10.00
N ALA A 22 10.84 0.61 -10.60
CA ALA A 22 12.24 0.98 -10.78
C ALA A 22 12.84 1.42 -9.44
N PRO A 23 14.18 1.39 -9.30
CA PRO A 23 14.80 1.92 -8.09
C PRO A 23 14.36 3.35 -7.82
N ALA A 24 14.05 3.66 -6.56
CA ALA A 24 13.46 4.91 -6.11
C ALA A 24 12.04 5.16 -6.65
N GLY A 25 11.46 4.20 -7.35
CA GLY A 25 10.08 4.31 -7.81
C GLY A 25 9.09 4.18 -6.67
N ARG A 26 7.92 4.77 -6.85
CA ARG A 26 6.84 4.72 -5.87
C ARG A 26 5.57 4.22 -6.53
N PHE A 27 4.75 3.50 -5.76
CA PHE A 27 3.39 3.31 -6.18
C PHE A 27 2.45 3.54 -5.01
N CYS A 28 1.29 4.08 -5.35
CA CYS A 28 0.30 4.44 -4.37
C CYS A 28 -1.01 3.74 -4.70
N VAL A 29 -1.71 3.33 -3.66
CA VAL A 29 -2.99 2.65 -3.81
C VAL A 29 -4.04 3.41 -3.02
N ILE A 30 -5.17 3.65 -3.66
CA ILE A 30 -6.34 4.22 -3.01
C ILE A 30 -7.36 3.10 -2.85
N SER A 31 -7.78 2.85 -1.61
CA SER A 31 -8.80 1.87 -1.32
C SER A 31 -10.02 2.57 -0.70
N PHE A 32 -11.19 1.98 -0.89
CA PHE A 32 -12.46 2.54 -0.41
C PHE A 32 -13.15 1.64 0.60
N HIS A 33 -12.60 0.48 0.89
CA HIS A 33 -13.14 -0.46 1.85
C HIS A 33 -12.09 -0.87 2.85
N SER A 34 -12.52 -1.12 4.08
CA SER A 34 -11.61 -1.51 5.16
C SER A 34 -10.86 -2.80 4.85
N LEU A 35 -11.49 -3.74 4.17
CA LEU A 35 -10.83 -5.00 3.80
C LEU A 35 -9.72 -4.76 2.77
N GLU A 36 -9.97 -3.94 1.77
CA GLU A 36 -8.96 -3.57 0.80
C GLU A 36 -7.79 -2.86 1.47
N ASP A 37 -8.10 -1.89 2.31
CA ASP A 37 -7.06 -1.14 3.02
C ASP A 37 -6.20 -2.03 3.89
N ARG A 38 -6.80 -3.02 4.54
CA ARG A 38 -6.07 -3.97 5.37
C ARG A 38 -5.09 -4.80 4.54
N ILE A 39 -5.51 -5.25 3.37
CA ILE A 39 -4.64 -6.00 2.46
C ILE A 39 -3.45 -5.15 2.04
N VAL A 40 -3.71 -3.92 1.61
CA VAL A 40 -2.65 -3.00 1.17
C VAL A 40 -1.70 -2.68 2.33
N LYS A 41 -2.26 -2.36 3.49
CA LYS A 41 -1.48 -2.05 4.69
C LYS A 41 -0.51 -3.17 5.04
N ARG A 42 -1.02 -4.39 5.09
CA ARG A 42 -0.20 -5.55 5.45
C ARG A 42 0.87 -5.82 4.40
N TYR A 43 0.50 -5.73 3.14
CA TYR A 43 1.43 -5.99 2.07
C TYR A 43 2.57 -4.96 2.05
N PHE A 44 2.24 -3.69 2.21
CA PHE A 44 3.24 -2.62 2.23
C PHE A 44 4.14 -2.76 3.46
N ARG A 45 3.56 -3.06 4.61
CA ARG A 45 4.33 -3.25 5.83
C ARG A 45 5.30 -4.41 5.71
N ASP A 46 4.84 -5.53 5.17
CA ASP A 46 5.68 -6.72 5.02
C ASP A 46 6.77 -6.48 3.97
N SER A 47 6.47 -5.73 2.92
CA SER A 47 7.46 -5.39 1.91
C SER A 47 8.55 -4.48 2.46
N ALA A 48 8.23 -3.63 3.42
CA ALA A 48 9.18 -2.69 4.01
C ALA A 48 10.03 -3.31 5.14
N ARG A 49 9.77 -4.55 5.52
CA ARG A 49 10.55 -5.21 6.56
C ARG A 49 11.91 -5.67 6.04
N PRO A 50 12.96 -5.61 6.87
CA PRO A 50 14.20 -6.32 6.56
C PRO A 50 13.91 -7.81 6.43
N THR A 51 14.62 -8.48 5.54
CA THR A 51 14.44 -9.92 5.40
C THR A 51 15.02 -10.65 6.61
N ASP A 52 14.32 -11.67 7.08
CA ASP A 52 14.75 -12.43 8.26
C ASP A 52 16.04 -13.21 8.04
N GLU A 53 16.37 -13.51 6.79
CA GLU A 53 17.58 -14.25 6.45
C GLU A 53 18.84 -13.48 6.79
N PHE A 54 18.77 -12.16 6.82
CA PHE A 54 19.90 -11.31 7.11
C PHE A 54 19.44 -10.23 8.07
N PRO A 55 19.55 -10.48 9.37
CA PRO A 55 19.09 -9.50 10.33
C PRO A 55 19.82 -8.17 10.13
N ALA A 56 19.06 -7.10 10.18
CA ALA A 56 19.59 -5.75 10.14
C ALA A 56 20.77 -5.67 11.09
N PRO A 57 21.75 -4.81 10.90
CA PRO A 57 21.72 -3.57 10.15
C PRO A 57 22.49 -3.62 8.83
N SER A 58 22.96 -4.75 8.42
CA SER A 58 23.85 -4.83 7.26
C SER A 58 23.14 -4.69 5.91
N ARG A 59 21.81 -4.81 5.87
CA ARG A 59 21.04 -4.62 4.64
C ARG A 59 19.83 -3.74 4.89
N PRO A 60 19.75 -2.60 4.18
CA PRO A 60 18.52 -1.80 4.24
C PRO A 60 17.36 -2.58 3.62
N ALA A 61 16.16 -2.35 4.11
CA ALA A 61 14.97 -2.95 3.53
C ALA A 61 14.85 -2.54 2.06
N PRO A 62 14.41 -3.46 1.17
CA PRO A 62 14.30 -3.13 -0.26
C PRO A 62 13.18 -2.14 -0.56
N PHE A 63 12.23 -1.96 0.34
CA PHE A 63 11.11 -1.05 0.18
C PHE A 63 10.92 -0.22 1.44
N ARG A 64 10.34 0.95 1.28
CA ARG A 64 10.11 1.89 2.37
C ARG A 64 8.67 2.35 2.36
N LEU A 65 8.05 2.40 3.53
CA LEU A 65 6.73 3.01 3.65
C LEU A 65 6.85 4.52 3.53
N VAL A 66 6.23 5.08 2.51
CA VAL A 66 6.13 6.53 2.36
C VAL A 66 5.08 7.06 3.33
N THR A 67 4.00 6.31 3.51
CA THR A 67 2.93 6.67 4.44
C THR A 67 2.93 5.70 5.62
N ARG A 68 3.21 6.17 6.83
CA ARG A 68 3.10 5.34 8.03
C ARG A 68 1.65 5.03 8.36
N LYS A 69 0.81 6.05 8.19
CA LYS A 69 -0.63 5.93 8.31
C LYS A 69 -1.23 6.26 6.96
N SER A 70 -2.40 5.69 6.68
CA SER A 70 -3.09 6.03 5.44
C SER A 70 -3.42 7.52 5.44
N ILE A 71 -3.32 8.12 4.26
CA ILE A 71 -3.74 9.50 4.07
C ILE A 71 -5.23 9.48 3.76
N VAL A 72 -5.97 10.30 4.49
CA VAL A 72 -7.42 10.40 4.34
C VAL A 72 -7.75 11.79 3.81
N PRO A 73 -8.89 11.92 3.07
CA PRO A 73 -9.30 13.22 2.58
C PRO A 73 -9.72 14.12 3.74
N ASP A 74 -9.56 15.43 3.56
CA ASP A 74 -9.97 16.38 4.57
C ASP A 74 -11.48 16.59 4.56
N ALA A 75 -11.98 17.42 5.48
CA ALA A 75 -13.39 17.68 5.60
C ALA A 75 -13.97 18.33 4.36
N ALA A 76 -13.20 19.20 3.69
CA ALA A 76 -13.65 19.88 2.49
C ALA A 76 -13.85 18.88 1.34
N GLU A 77 -12.94 17.95 1.17
CA GLU A 77 -13.09 16.92 0.16
C GLU A 77 -14.28 16.02 0.44
N CYS A 78 -14.48 15.64 1.70
CA CYS A 78 -15.61 14.80 2.08
C CYS A 78 -16.93 15.51 1.86
N ALA A 79 -16.99 16.82 2.07
CA ALA A 79 -18.18 17.59 1.81
C ALA A 79 -18.48 17.70 0.32
N ALA A 80 -17.44 17.87 -0.51
CA ALA A 80 -17.60 17.96 -1.95
C ALA A 80 -17.92 16.62 -2.59
N ASN A 81 -17.36 15.52 -2.04
CA ASN A 81 -17.56 14.18 -2.58
C ASN A 81 -17.73 13.18 -1.42
N PRO A 82 -18.98 12.77 -1.13
CA PRO A 82 -19.22 11.84 -0.01
C PRO A 82 -18.49 10.51 -0.14
N ARG A 83 -18.15 10.08 -1.35
CA ARG A 83 -17.40 8.83 -1.56
C ARG A 83 -15.99 8.92 -1.00
N ALA A 84 -15.45 10.13 -0.88
CA ALA A 84 -14.11 10.33 -0.36
C ALA A 84 -13.95 9.93 1.10
N ARG A 85 -15.04 9.85 1.85
CA ARG A 85 -14.99 9.48 3.28
C ARG A 85 -14.29 8.15 3.52
N SER A 86 -14.47 7.22 2.61
CA SER A 86 -13.89 5.86 2.76
C SER A 86 -12.51 5.73 2.14
N ALA A 87 -12.04 6.76 1.45
CA ALA A 87 -10.78 6.68 0.73
C ALA A 87 -9.58 6.63 1.69
N ARG A 88 -8.66 5.73 1.40
CA ARG A 88 -7.40 5.61 2.12
C ARG A 88 -6.28 5.48 1.10
N LEU A 89 -5.31 6.39 1.18
CA LEU A 89 -4.15 6.38 0.29
C LEU A 89 -2.93 5.86 1.04
N ARG A 90 -2.25 4.89 0.45
CA ARG A 90 -0.99 4.37 0.98
C ARG A 90 0.02 4.29 -0.14
N CYS A 91 1.28 4.63 0.17
CA CYS A 91 2.35 4.64 -0.82
C CYS A 91 3.55 3.85 -0.33
N LEU A 92 4.19 3.16 -1.27
CA LEU A 92 5.39 2.36 -1.05
C LEU A 92 6.46 2.83 -2.02
N GLU A 93 7.71 2.89 -1.56
CA GLU A 93 8.84 3.29 -2.38
C GLU A 93 9.88 2.19 -2.42
N ARG A 94 10.43 1.94 -3.59
CA ARG A 94 11.54 1.01 -3.73
C ARG A 94 12.85 1.74 -3.39
N ALA A 95 13.72 1.09 -2.65
CA ALA A 95 15.03 1.64 -2.34
C ALA A 95 15.81 1.95 -3.62
N ALA A 96 16.58 3.00 -3.55
CA ALA A 96 17.39 3.45 -4.69
C ALA A 96 18.57 2.51 -4.98
#